data_b6c92239efc5d090b7045d5b896bf945
#
_entry.id   b6c92239efc5d090b7045d5b896bf945
#
_cell.length_a   1.000
_cell.length_b   1.000
_cell.length_c   1.000
_cell.angle_alpha   90.00
_cell.angle_beta   90.00
_cell.angle_gamma   90.00
#
_symmetry.space_group_name_H-M   'P 1'
#
loop_
_entity.id
_entity.type
_entity.pdbx_description
1 polymer ?
#
loop_
_entity_poly.entity_id
_entity_poly.type
_entity_poly.pdbx_seq_one_letter_code
_entity_poly.pdbx_strand_id
1 'polypeptide(L)'
;MNAQIQPKNHTKSDHHVADLALADWGRKEIQIAETEMPGLMAIREEFAVTQPLRGARITGSLHMTIQTAVLIETLQALGAQVRWASCNIFSTQDHAAAAIAVRGTPVFAYKGESLVEYWDYTHRIFEWPDKGYSNMILDDGGDATLLLHLGTRAESDQSVLAKPGSEEEVALFDSIKATLKRDPKWYSVRLKQIKGVTEETTTGVKRLYQMAKEGNLAFPAINVNDSVTKSKFDNLYGCRESLVDAIKRATDVMVAGKVAVVAGYGDVGKGSAQALRALSAQVWVTEIDPICALQAAMEGYRVVTMEYAADKADIFVTATGNYNVITHDHMVKMKDQAIVCNIGHFEDRKSVV
;
A
#
# COMPACT_ATOMS: atom_id res chain seq x y z
N MET A 1 -29.36 -45.49 21.71
CA MET A 1 -29.54 -44.76 20.46
C MET A 1 -28.35 -43.82 20.30
N ASN A 2 -27.35 -44.21 19.49
CA ASN A 2 -26.14 -43.43 19.25
C ASN A 2 -26.47 -42.42 18.13
N ALA A 3 -26.57 -41.13 18.47
CA ALA A 3 -26.57 -40.07 17.49
C ALA A 3 -25.17 -39.86 16.94
N GLN A 4 -24.95 -40.27 15.71
CA GLN A 4 -23.73 -39.95 14.96
C GLN A 4 -23.77 -38.47 14.63
N ILE A 5 -22.84 -37.70 15.22
CA ILE A 5 -22.55 -36.32 14.83
C ILE A 5 -21.83 -36.39 13.48
N GLN A 6 -22.52 -36.00 12.41
CA GLN A 6 -21.88 -35.82 11.11
C GLN A 6 -20.93 -34.62 11.18
N PRO A 7 -19.70 -34.70 10.63
CA PRO A 7 -18.82 -33.55 10.56
C PRO A 7 -19.43 -32.49 9.65
N LYS A 8 -19.65 -31.29 10.20
CA LYS A 8 -19.99 -30.11 9.40
C LYS A 8 -18.82 -29.88 8.43
N ASN A 9 -19.09 -29.98 7.14
CA ASN A 9 -18.21 -29.49 6.11
C ASN A 9 -17.94 -28.01 6.37
N HIS A 10 -16.80 -27.68 6.95
CA HIS A 10 -16.26 -26.34 6.94
C HIS A 10 -15.78 -26.04 5.51
N THR A 11 -16.65 -25.47 4.71
CA THR A 11 -16.21 -24.72 3.54
C THR A 11 -15.24 -23.68 4.07
N LYS A 12 -13.96 -23.76 3.68
CA LYS A 12 -12.96 -22.73 4.01
C LYS A 12 -13.57 -21.39 3.61
N SER A 13 -13.72 -20.49 4.58
CA SER A 13 -14.22 -19.13 4.31
C SER A 13 -13.30 -18.47 3.29
N ASP A 14 -13.87 -17.86 2.25
CA ASP A 14 -13.10 -17.17 1.19
C ASP A 14 -12.68 -15.76 1.64
N HIS A 15 -12.17 -15.66 2.85
CA HIS A 15 -11.59 -14.45 3.45
C HIS A 15 -10.63 -14.82 4.58
N HIS A 16 -9.74 -13.91 4.93
CA HIS A 16 -8.92 -13.96 6.14
C HIS A 16 -8.78 -12.55 6.70
N VAL A 17 -9.41 -12.29 7.84
CA VAL A 17 -9.39 -11.00 8.55
C VAL A 17 -9.17 -11.28 10.05
N ALA A 18 -8.74 -10.28 10.80
CA ALA A 18 -8.40 -10.45 12.21
C ALA A 18 -9.58 -10.91 13.06
N ASP A 19 -10.72 -10.21 12.97
CA ASP A 19 -11.92 -10.51 13.76
C ASP A 19 -13.18 -9.98 13.06
N LEU A 20 -14.09 -10.88 12.69
CA LEU A 20 -15.37 -10.51 12.10
C LEU A 20 -16.31 -9.75 13.05
N ALA A 21 -16.12 -9.84 14.36
CA ALA A 21 -16.92 -9.10 15.34
C ALA A 21 -16.74 -7.57 15.22
N LEU A 22 -15.67 -7.10 14.57
CA LEU A 22 -15.42 -5.69 14.31
C LEU A 22 -16.27 -5.10 13.17
N ALA A 23 -17.07 -5.92 12.46
CA ALA A 23 -17.79 -5.52 11.26
C ALA A 23 -18.79 -4.37 11.48
N ASP A 24 -19.53 -4.38 12.60
CA ASP A 24 -20.51 -3.33 12.90
C ASP A 24 -19.82 -1.97 13.16
N TRP A 25 -18.67 -1.99 13.82
CA TRP A 25 -17.85 -0.79 13.96
C TRP A 25 -17.33 -0.32 12.61
N GLY A 26 -16.74 -1.24 11.84
CA GLY A 26 -16.25 -0.94 10.50
C GLY A 26 -17.32 -0.33 9.60
N ARG A 27 -18.56 -0.81 9.66
CA ARG A 27 -19.67 -0.25 8.88
C ARG A 27 -19.96 1.22 9.22
N LYS A 28 -19.90 1.60 10.48
CA LYS A 28 -20.08 2.99 10.92
C LYS A 28 -18.96 3.90 10.41
N GLU A 29 -17.72 3.44 10.49
CA GLU A 29 -16.57 4.17 10.00
C GLU A 29 -16.59 4.33 8.46
N ILE A 30 -17.00 3.29 7.73
CA ILE A 30 -17.18 3.35 6.26
C ILE A 30 -18.27 4.36 5.89
N GLN A 31 -19.38 4.45 6.65
CA GLN A 31 -20.42 5.47 6.42
C GLN A 31 -19.88 6.89 6.60
N ILE A 32 -18.99 7.11 7.55
CA ILE A 32 -18.30 8.41 7.69
C ILE A 32 -17.43 8.67 6.46
N ALA A 33 -16.63 7.69 6.04
CA ALA A 33 -15.77 7.82 4.86
C ALA A 33 -16.59 8.13 3.57
N GLU A 34 -17.76 7.55 3.41
CA GLU A 34 -18.67 7.87 2.28
C GLU A 34 -19.04 9.36 2.23
N THR A 35 -19.18 10.03 3.38
CA THR A 35 -19.48 11.47 3.43
C THR A 35 -18.28 12.34 3.04
N GLU A 36 -17.07 11.81 3.18
CA GLU A 36 -15.81 12.47 2.86
C GLU A 36 -15.33 12.21 1.43
N MET A 37 -16.01 11.31 0.69
CA MET A 37 -15.65 10.89 -0.66
C MET A 37 -16.75 11.21 -1.69
N PRO A 38 -17.23 12.48 -1.79
CA PRO A 38 -18.38 12.83 -2.61
C PRO A 38 -18.20 12.53 -4.10
N GLY A 39 -16.98 12.64 -4.62
CA GLY A 39 -16.68 12.32 -6.03
C GLY A 39 -16.89 10.84 -6.34
N LEU A 40 -16.41 9.94 -5.47
CA LEU A 40 -16.59 8.51 -5.65
C LEU A 40 -18.06 8.10 -5.45
N MET A 41 -18.76 8.73 -4.50
CA MET A 41 -20.18 8.49 -4.28
C MET A 41 -21.05 8.95 -5.47
N ALA A 42 -20.71 10.08 -6.10
CA ALA A 42 -21.39 10.55 -7.33
C ALA A 42 -21.19 9.56 -8.49
N ILE A 43 -19.97 9.02 -8.66
CA ILE A 43 -19.68 7.98 -9.65
C ILE A 43 -20.52 6.72 -9.36
N ARG A 44 -20.60 6.30 -8.10
CA ARG A 44 -21.43 5.16 -7.71
C ARG A 44 -22.91 5.39 -8.08
N GLU A 45 -23.46 6.54 -7.77
CA GLU A 45 -24.84 6.91 -8.07
C GLU A 45 -25.10 6.95 -9.59
N GLU A 46 -24.22 7.61 -10.35
CA GLU A 46 -24.38 7.76 -11.80
C GLU A 46 -24.32 6.43 -12.55
N PHE A 47 -23.37 5.56 -12.19
CA PHE A 47 -23.07 4.36 -12.97
C PHE A 47 -23.63 3.05 -12.38
N ALA A 48 -24.20 3.01 -11.17
CA ALA A 48 -24.71 1.79 -10.58
C ALA A 48 -25.81 1.10 -11.41
N VAL A 49 -26.63 1.87 -12.13
CA VAL A 49 -27.70 1.34 -12.99
C VAL A 49 -27.13 0.71 -14.26
N THR A 50 -26.15 1.35 -14.89
CA THR A 50 -25.55 0.88 -16.16
C THR A 50 -24.56 -0.24 -15.98
N GLN A 51 -23.96 -0.34 -14.78
CA GLN A 51 -22.97 -1.33 -14.40
C GLN A 51 -21.83 -1.50 -15.45
N PRO A 52 -21.05 -0.44 -15.73
CA PRO A 52 -20.03 -0.47 -16.77
C PRO A 52 -18.89 -1.47 -16.50
N LEU A 53 -18.75 -1.92 -15.24
CA LEU A 53 -17.75 -2.92 -14.85
C LEU A 53 -18.31 -4.36 -14.84
N ARG A 54 -19.48 -4.60 -15.41
CA ARG A 54 -20.02 -5.96 -15.52
C ARG A 54 -19.04 -6.86 -16.28
N GLY A 55 -18.65 -7.99 -15.67
CA GLY A 55 -17.65 -8.92 -16.20
C GLY A 55 -16.21 -8.55 -15.86
N ALA A 56 -15.96 -7.43 -15.19
CA ALA A 56 -14.66 -7.17 -14.60
C ALA A 56 -14.47 -8.05 -13.35
N ARG A 57 -13.33 -8.76 -13.32
CA ARG A 57 -12.82 -9.53 -12.17
C ARG A 57 -11.54 -8.86 -11.70
N ILE A 58 -11.68 -8.03 -10.67
CA ILE A 58 -10.62 -7.16 -10.18
C ILE A 58 -9.91 -7.83 -9.02
N THR A 59 -8.61 -7.99 -9.16
CA THR A 59 -7.69 -8.31 -8.08
C THR A 59 -7.13 -6.99 -7.56
N GLY A 60 -7.45 -6.64 -6.30
CA GLY A 60 -6.98 -5.42 -5.65
C GLY A 60 -5.89 -5.72 -4.64
N SER A 61 -4.79 -5.00 -4.75
CA SER A 61 -3.66 -4.98 -3.81
C SER A 61 -3.41 -3.53 -3.40
N LEU A 62 -4.17 -3.07 -2.40
CA LEU A 62 -4.15 -1.69 -1.91
C LEU A 62 -4.57 -1.68 -0.45
N HIS A 63 -4.04 -0.73 0.34
CA HIS A 63 -4.29 -0.58 1.77
C HIS A 63 -5.75 -0.84 2.15
N MET A 64 -6.02 -1.83 3.02
CA MET A 64 -7.40 -2.18 3.40
C MET A 64 -7.91 -1.23 4.49
N THR A 65 -8.25 -0.03 4.10
CA THR A 65 -8.78 1.05 4.96
C THR A 65 -10.28 1.24 4.78
N ILE A 66 -10.90 2.10 5.59
CA ILE A 66 -12.32 2.47 5.43
C ILE A 66 -12.58 3.15 4.07
N GLN A 67 -11.63 3.94 3.55
CA GLN A 67 -11.73 4.58 2.24
C GLN A 67 -11.67 3.53 1.12
N THR A 68 -10.78 2.55 1.25
CA THR A 68 -10.70 1.41 0.31
C THR A 68 -11.97 0.56 0.35
N ALA A 69 -12.60 0.42 1.51
CA ALA A 69 -13.91 -0.25 1.60
C ALA A 69 -14.98 0.48 0.77
N VAL A 70 -15.01 1.81 0.79
CA VAL A 70 -15.90 2.60 -0.08
C VAL A 70 -15.61 2.35 -1.56
N LEU A 71 -14.32 2.27 -1.94
CA LEU A 71 -13.91 1.93 -3.31
C LEU A 71 -14.37 0.53 -3.71
N ILE A 72 -14.14 -0.48 -2.87
CA ILE A 72 -14.56 -1.87 -3.13
C ILE A 72 -16.07 -1.93 -3.37
N GLU A 73 -16.87 -1.32 -2.49
CA GLU A 73 -18.34 -1.30 -2.64
C GLU A 73 -18.78 -0.52 -3.87
N THR A 74 -18.04 0.52 -4.26
CA THR A 74 -18.31 1.24 -5.50
C THR A 74 -18.03 0.36 -6.73
N LEU A 75 -16.86 -0.30 -6.79
CA LEU A 75 -16.54 -1.22 -7.88
C LEU A 75 -17.61 -2.32 -8.03
N GLN A 76 -18.09 -2.87 -6.91
CA GLN A 76 -19.15 -3.87 -6.89
C GLN A 76 -20.51 -3.30 -7.35
N ALA A 77 -20.88 -2.08 -6.92
CA ALA A 77 -22.09 -1.40 -7.38
C ALA A 77 -22.06 -1.16 -8.90
N LEU A 78 -20.88 -0.91 -9.44
CA LEU A 78 -20.66 -0.77 -10.89
C LEU A 78 -20.60 -2.11 -11.64
N GLY A 79 -20.77 -3.23 -10.96
CA GLY A 79 -20.91 -4.58 -11.55
C GLY A 79 -19.64 -5.45 -11.52
N ALA A 80 -18.54 -4.98 -10.91
CA ALA A 80 -17.31 -5.78 -10.79
C ALA A 80 -17.45 -6.89 -9.73
N GLN A 81 -16.74 -7.99 -9.94
CA GLN A 81 -16.35 -8.94 -8.92
C GLN A 81 -14.97 -8.57 -8.40
N VAL A 82 -14.77 -8.62 -7.08
CA VAL A 82 -13.55 -8.11 -6.46
C VAL A 82 -12.99 -9.13 -5.48
N ARG A 83 -11.66 -9.27 -5.45
CA ARG A 83 -10.89 -9.97 -4.41
C ARG A 83 -9.79 -9.03 -3.94
N TRP A 84 -9.53 -8.95 -2.63
CA TRP A 84 -8.69 -7.89 -2.07
C TRP A 84 -7.67 -8.40 -1.07
N ALA A 85 -6.44 -7.86 -1.15
CA ALA A 85 -5.42 -7.95 -0.12
C ALA A 85 -4.85 -6.55 0.15
N SER A 86 -4.19 -6.37 1.29
CA SER A 86 -3.46 -5.14 1.56
C SER A 86 -2.13 -5.13 0.79
N CYS A 87 -1.66 -3.95 0.41
CA CYS A 87 -0.33 -3.75 -0.17
C CYS A 87 0.74 -3.45 0.91
N ASN A 88 0.40 -3.57 2.19
CA ASN A 88 1.30 -3.30 3.30
C ASN A 88 0.86 -4.05 4.56
N ILE A 89 1.81 -4.69 5.24
CA ILE A 89 1.56 -5.55 6.40
C ILE A 89 1.03 -4.80 7.65
N PHE A 90 1.12 -3.48 7.72
CA PHE A 90 0.71 -2.68 8.88
C PHE A 90 -0.46 -1.73 8.63
N SER A 91 -0.86 -1.51 7.38
CA SER A 91 -1.81 -0.44 7.04
C SER A 91 -3.27 -0.85 7.11
N THR A 92 -3.57 -2.14 7.26
CA THR A 92 -4.95 -2.63 7.37
C THR A 92 -5.66 -2.04 8.58
N GLN A 93 -6.88 -1.58 8.38
CA GLN A 93 -7.84 -1.30 9.45
C GLN A 93 -8.74 -2.52 9.60
N ASP A 94 -8.55 -3.31 10.66
CA ASP A 94 -9.20 -4.62 10.83
C ASP A 94 -10.72 -4.55 10.81
N HIS A 95 -11.30 -3.47 11.35
CA HIS A 95 -12.73 -3.22 11.31
C HIS A 95 -13.26 -2.94 9.89
N ALA A 96 -12.46 -2.31 9.02
CA ALA A 96 -12.82 -2.12 7.63
C ALA A 96 -12.79 -3.46 6.87
N ALA A 97 -11.75 -4.26 7.06
CA ALA A 97 -11.62 -5.60 6.48
C ALA A 97 -12.79 -6.51 6.90
N ALA A 98 -13.13 -6.50 8.20
CA ALA A 98 -14.27 -7.25 8.75
C ALA A 98 -15.60 -6.83 8.12
N ALA A 99 -15.86 -5.51 8.00
CA ALA A 99 -17.11 -4.99 7.44
C ALA A 99 -17.33 -5.39 5.98
N ILE A 100 -16.26 -5.51 5.20
CA ILE A 100 -16.32 -5.96 3.80
C ILE A 100 -16.45 -7.48 3.72
N ALA A 101 -15.71 -8.22 4.56
CA ALA A 101 -15.71 -9.69 4.56
C ALA A 101 -17.07 -10.28 4.95
N VAL A 102 -17.78 -9.74 5.96
CA VAL A 102 -19.11 -10.24 6.38
C VAL A 102 -20.17 -10.10 5.29
N ARG A 103 -19.96 -9.21 4.31
CA ARG A 103 -20.85 -9.04 3.16
C ARG A 103 -20.54 -10.00 2.00
N GLY A 104 -19.57 -10.90 2.21
CA GLY A 104 -19.19 -11.94 1.25
C GLY A 104 -18.15 -11.51 0.24
N THR A 105 -17.52 -10.36 0.38
CA THR A 105 -16.37 -9.98 -0.47
C THR A 105 -15.12 -10.70 0.04
N PRO A 106 -14.37 -11.40 -0.82
CA PRO A 106 -13.12 -12.03 -0.44
C PRO A 106 -12.06 -10.97 -0.08
N VAL A 107 -11.72 -10.88 1.20
CA VAL A 107 -10.67 -9.99 1.74
C VAL A 107 -9.68 -10.83 2.53
N PHE A 108 -8.39 -10.65 2.22
CA PHE A 108 -7.27 -11.31 2.87
C PHE A 108 -6.33 -10.23 3.38
N ALA A 109 -6.59 -9.72 4.58
CA ALA A 109 -5.80 -8.67 5.19
C ALA A 109 -6.09 -8.55 6.68
N TYR A 110 -5.05 -8.38 7.50
CA TYR A 110 -5.16 -7.92 8.88
C TYR A 110 -3.90 -7.13 9.27
N LYS A 111 -4.03 -6.27 10.27
CA LYS A 111 -2.91 -5.44 10.71
C LYS A 111 -1.84 -6.28 11.41
N GLY A 112 -0.62 -6.24 10.90
CA GLY A 112 0.51 -6.98 11.46
C GLY A 112 0.66 -8.39 10.89
N GLU A 113 0.10 -8.67 9.73
CA GLU A 113 0.36 -9.90 8.98
C GLU A 113 1.86 -10.06 8.72
N SER A 114 2.37 -11.29 8.72
CA SER A 114 3.75 -11.59 8.40
C SER A 114 4.01 -11.47 6.89
N LEU A 115 5.28 -11.32 6.49
CA LEU A 115 5.66 -11.31 5.07
C LEU A 115 5.24 -12.60 4.32
N VAL A 116 5.23 -13.74 5.02
CA VAL A 116 4.76 -15.02 4.45
C VAL A 116 3.26 -14.96 4.17
N GLU A 117 2.46 -14.45 5.10
CA GLU A 117 1.01 -14.28 4.92
C GLU A 117 0.70 -13.24 3.86
N TYR A 118 1.43 -12.13 3.82
CA TYR A 118 1.31 -11.09 2.79
C TYR A 118 1.40 -11.68 1.37
N TRP A 119 2.43 -12.50 1.11
CA TRP A 119 2.59 -13.12 -0.21
C TRP A 119 1.60 -14.27 -0.45
N ASP A 120 1.15 -15.00 0.60
CA ASP A 120 0.05 -15.96 0.49
C ASP A 120 -1.27 -15.23 0.10
N TYR A 121 -1.57 -14.11 0.73
CA TYR A 121 -2.76 -13.32 0.43
C TYR A 121 -2.70 -12.70 -0.96
N THR A 122 -1.55 -12.23 -1.39
CA THR A 122 -1.32 -11.74 -2.75
C THR A 122 -1.52 -12.87 -3.79
N HIS A 123 -1.24 -14.12 -3.48
CA HIS A 123 -1.63 -15.25 -4.34
C HIS A 123 -3.14 -15.49 -4.30
N ARG A 124 -3.77 -15.50 -3.13
CA ARG A 124 -5.21 -15.80 -2.95
C ARG A 124 -6.12 -14.84 -3.70
N ILE A 125 -5.75 -13.58 -3.86
CA ILE A 125 -6.57 -12.65 -4.63
C ILE A 125 -6.64 -13.00 -6.12
N PHE A 126 -5.73 -13.83 -6.63
CA PHE A 126 -5.78 -14.40 -7.98
C PHE A 126 -6.47 -15.77 -8.06
N GLU A 127 -6.90 -16.36 -6.94
CA GLU A 127 -7.55 -17.66 -6.89
C GLU A 127 -9.08 -17.52 -6.78
N TRP A 128 -9.80 -17.75 -7.86
CA TRP A 128 -11.26 -17.65 -7.91
C TRP A 128 -11.92 -19.01 -7.65
N PRO A 129 -12.96 -19.11 -6.79
CA PRO A 129 -13.59 -20.37 -6.42
C PRO A 129 -14.21 -21.14 -7.60
N ASP A 130 -14.67 -20.42 -8.62
CA ASP A 130 -15.26 -20.97 -9.83
C ASP A 130 -14.21 -21.40 -10.88
N LYS A 131 -12.93 -21.44 -10.50
CA LYS A 131 -11.78 -21.70 -11.38
C LYS A 131 -11.63 -20.66 -12.51
N GLY A 132 -12.26 -19.50 -12.38
CA GLY A 132 -12.05 -18.37 -13.27
C GLY A 132 -10.75 -17.64 -12.97
N TYR A 133 -10.53 -16.52 -13.65
CA TYR A 133 -9.32 -15.71 -13.54
C TYR A 133 -9.66 -14.25 -13.37
N SER A 134 -8.77 -13.52 -12.71
CA SER A 134 -8.77 -12.06 -12.74
C SER A 134 -8.50 -11.57 -14.15
N ASN A 135 -9.13 -10.48 -14.53
CA ASN A 135 -8.87 -9.83 -15.82
C ASN A 135 -8.42 -8.37 -15.68
N MET A 136 -8.38 -7.86 -14.47
CA MET A 136 -7.87 -6.53 -14.12
C MET A 136 -7.15 -6.56 -12.79
N ILE A 137 -6.11 -5.74 -12.65
CA ILE A 137 -5.39 -5.52 -11.39
C ILE A 137 -5.57 -4.05 -11.01
N LEU A 138 -5.86 -3.81 -9.73
CA LEU A 138 -5.72 -2.51 -9.08
C LEU A 138 -4.59 -2.66 -8.06
N ASP A 139 -3.47 -1.99 -8.29
CA ASP A 139 -2.23 -2.19 -7.54
C ASP A 139 -1.75 -0.88 -6.90
N ASP A 140 -1.06 -1.01 -5.79
CA ASP A 140 -0.41 0.08 -5.06
C ASP A 140 0.98 -0.38 -4.61
N GLY A 141 1.99 0.02 -5.35
CA GLY A 141 3.38 -0.44 -5.19
C GLY A 141 3.79 -1.50 -6.21
N GLY A 142 2.85 -2.04 -6.99
CA GLY A 142 3.12 -2.97 -8.09
C GLY A 142 3.43 -4.39 -7.66
N ASP A 143 3.08 -4.81 -6.44
CA ASP A 143 3.46 -6.14 -5.94
C ASP A 143 2.62 -7.27 -6.54
N ALA A 144 1.32 -7.08 -6.73
CA ALA A 144 0.48 -8.05 -7.42
C ALA A 144 0.92 -8.22 -8.89
N THR A 145 1.30 -7.12 -9.53
CA THR A 145 1.87 -7.12 -10.89
C THR A 145 3.23 -7.80 -10.93
N LEU A 146 4.13 -7.49 -9.99
CA LEU A 146 5.44 -8.13 -9.86
C LEU A 146 5.33 -9.63 -9.68
N LEU A 147 4.43 -10.08 -8.80
CA LEU A 147 4.20 -11.49 -8.52
C LEU A 147 3.92 -12.29 -9.79
N LEU A 148 2.99 -11.80 -10.64
CA LEU A 148 2.65 -12.48 -11.89
C LEU A 148 3.81 -12.50 -12.89
N HIS A 149 4.52 -11.38 -13.05
CA HIS A 149 5.63 -11.28 -14.00
C HIS A 149 6.83 -12.10 -13.55
N LEU A 150 7.26 -11.97 -12.29
CA LEU A 150 8.39 -12.71 -11.75
C LEU A 150 8.10 -14.22 -11.71
N GLY A 151 6.90 -14.60 -11.28
CA GLY A 151 6.47 -15.99 -11.26
C GLY A 151 6.44 -16.59 -12.69
N THR A 152 5.95 -15.85 -13.68
CA THR A 152 5.96 -16.30 -15.08
C THR A 152 7.38 -16.49 -15.61
N ARG A 153 8.32 -15.61 -15.27
CA ARG A 153 9.74 -15.78 -15.63
C ARG A 153 10.32 -17.01 -14.95
N ALA A 154 10.00 -17.23 -13.68
CA ALA A 154 10.47 -18.35 -12.89
C ALA A 154 9.94 -19.72 -13.39
N GLU A 155 8.82 -19.75 -14.13
CA GLU A 155 8.34 -20.97 -14.81
C GLU A 155 9.32 -21.52 -15.85
N SER A 156 10.09 -20.65 -16.48
CA SER A 156 11.08 -21.01 -17.50
C SER A 156 12.52 -20.98 -16.98
N ASP A 157 12.80 -20.10 -16.04
CA ASP A 157 14.14 -19.90 -15.47
C ASP A 157 14.07 -19.61 -13.97
N GLN A 158 14.26 -20.64 -13.15
CA GLN A 158 14.25 -20.49 -11.68
C GLN A 158 15.48 -19.74 -11.14
N SER A 159 16.50 -19.46 -11.95
CA SER A 159 17.68 -18.70 -11.51
C SER A 159 17.32 -17.25 -11.11
N VAL A 160 16.20 -16.72 -11.63
CA VAL A 160 15.68 -15.40 -11.25
C VAL A 160 15.30 -15.30 -9.76
N LEU A 161 15.14 -16.44 -9.08
CA LEU A 161 14.83 -16.56 -7.67
C LEU A 161 16.03 -17.00 -6.81
N ALA A 162 17.26 -16.88 -7.33
CA ALA A 162 18.43 -17.44 -6.64
C ALA A 162 19.04 -16.52 -5.56
N LYS A 163 18.89 -15.20 -5.72
CA LYS A 163 19.59 -14.23 -4.86
C LYS A 163 18.62 -13.14 -4.36
N PRO A 164 17.88 -13.40 -3.29
CA PRO A 164 17.03 -12.36 -2.68
C PRO A 164 17.92 -11.28 -2.06
N GLY A 165 17.55 -10.02 -2.24
CA GLY A 165 18.24 -8.85 -1.68
C GLY A 165 17.66 -8.39 -0.36
N SER A 166 16.49 -8.95 0.06
CA SER A 166 15.77 -8.55 1.26
C SER A 166 14.99 -9.71 1.88
N GLU A 167 14.55 -9.56 3.13
CA GLU A 167 13.66 -10.53 3.79
C GLU A 167 12.32 -10.66 3.05
N GLU A 168 11.81 -9.56 2.51
CA GLU A 168 10.62 -9.54 1.71
C GLU A 168 10.79 -10.35 0.41
N GLU A 169 11.93 -10.19 -0.29
CA GLU A 169 12.24 -11.00 -1.46
C GLU A 169 12.46 -12.47 -1.12
N VAL A 170 13.00 -12.80 0.07
CA VAL A 170 13.06 -14.19 0.54
C VAL A 170 11.66 -14.79 0.62
N ALA A 171 10.73 -14.12 1.29
CA ALA A 171 9.35 -14.57 1.43
C ALA A 171 8.65 -14.69 0.06
N LEU A 172 8.81 -13.71 -0.82
CA LEU A 172 8.29 -13.73 -2.19
C LEU A 172 8.84 -14.92 -2.98
N PHE A 173 10.16 -15.09 -3.01
CA PHE A 173 10.81 -16.16 -3.79
C PHE A 173 10.41 -17.55 -3.28
N ASP A 174 10.30 -17.72 -1.99
CA ASP A 174 9.88 -19.00 -1.40
C ASP A 174 8.40 -19.30 -1.70
N SER A 175 7.53 -18.29 -1.67
CA SER A 175 6.12 -18.44 -2.06
C SER A 175 5.96 -18.81 -3.54
N ILE A 176 6.76 -18.18 -4.43
CA ILE A 176 6.78 -18.52 -5.86
C ILE A 176 7.25 -19.97 -6.06
N LYS A 177 8.37 -20.36 -5.41
CA LYS A 177 8.88 -21.75 -5.52
C LYS A 177 7.87 -22.78 -5.02
N ALA A 178 7.17 -22.49 -3.92
CA ALA A 178 6.12 -23.36 -3.38
C ALA A 178 4.94 -23.49 -4.36
N THR A 179 4.51 -22.40 -4.96
CA THR A 179 3.43 -22.39 -5.94
C THR A 179 3.81 -23.15 -7.23
N LEU A 180 5.04 -22.96 -7.74
CA LEU A 180 5.53 -23.69 -8.93
C LEU A 180 5.63 -25.21 -8.71
N LYS A 181 5.92 -25.66 -7.49
CA LYS A 181 5.89 -27.10 -7.15
C LYS A 181 4.47 -27.69 -7.23
N ARG A 182 3.46 -26.90 -6.86
CA ARG A 182 2.04 -27.31 -6.88
C ARG A 182 1.43 -27.22 -8.28
N ASP A 183 1.72 -26.14 -8.98
CA ASP A 183 1.21 -25.84 -10.32
C ASP A 183 2.28 -25.08 -11.13
N PRO A 184 3.02 -25.79 -12.00
CA PRO A 184 4.13 -25.23 -12.79
C PRO A 184 3.73 -24.16 -13.80
N LYS A 185 2.42 -23.93 -14.03
CA LYS A 185 1.88 -22.95 -14.98
C LYS A 185 0.97 -21.91 -14.32
N TRP A 186 0.98 -21.85 -13.02
CA TRP A 186 0.07 -21.02 -12.22
C TRP A 186 0.11 -19.53 -12.62
N TYR A 187 1.29 -18.99 -12.87
CA TYR A 187 1.50 -17.57 -13.17
C TYR A 187 1.19 -17.24 -14.62
N SER A 188 1.76 -17.94 -15.58
CA SER A 188 1.60 -17.66 -17.01
C SER A 188 0.16 -17.81 -17.49
N VAL A 189 -0.61 -18.73 -16.92
CA VAL A 189 -2.03 -18.88 -17.23
C VAL A 189 -2.82 -17.67 -16.76
N ARG A 190 -2.53 -17.15 -15.56
CA ARG A 190 -3.20 -15.96 -15.00
C ARG A 190 -2.76 -14.68 -15.70
N LEU A 191 -1.46 -14.52 -15.92
CA LEU A 191 -0.89 -13.35 -16.60
C LEU A 191 -1.59 -13.10 -17.95
N LYS A 192 -1.85 -14.13 -18.72
CA LYS A 192 -2.52 -14.05 -20.04
C LYS A 192 -3.97 -13.56 -19.97
N GLN A 193 -4.61 -13.63 -18.81
CA GLN A 193 -6.00 -13.20 -18.64
C GLN A 193 -6.11 -11.73 -18.26
N ILE A 194 -5.03 -11.13 -17.77
CA ILE A 194 -5.00 -9.73 -17.34
C ILE A 194 -5.04 -8.83 -18.59
N LYS A 195 -6.02 -7.93 -18.61
CA LYS A 195 -6.21 -6.91 -19.65
C LYS A 195 -5.47 -5.62 -19.34
N GLY A 196 -5.15 -5.38 -18.08
CA GLY A 196 -4.41 -4.20 -17.64
C GLY A 196 -4.36 -4.06 -16.13
N VAL A 197 -3.51 -3.12 -15.71
CA VAL A 197 -3.36 -2.70 -14.31
C VAL A 197 -3.55 -1.20 -14.18
N THR A 198 -4.16 -0.77 -13.09
CA THR A 198 -4.10 0.61 -12.60
C THR A 198 -3.14 0.67 -11.41
N GLU A 199 -2.21 1.62 -11.41
CA GLU A 199 -1.19 1.77 -10.37
C GLU A 199 -1.35 3.11 -9.65
N GLU A 200 -1.45 3.05 -8.32
CA GLU A 200 -1.82 4.18 -7.47
C GLU A 200 -0.62 4.98 -6.95
N THR A 201 0.59 4.42 -6.94
CA THR A 201 1.71 5.04 -6.22
C THR A 201 2.97 5.19 -7.05
N THR A 202 3.78 6.21 -6.71
CA THR A 202 5.02 6.57 -7.42
C THR A 202 5.98 5.38 -7.58
N THR A 203 6.10 4.53 -6.58
CA THR A 203 7.03 3.40 -6.62
C THR A 203 6.60 2.33 -7.61
N GLY A 204 5.32 1.95 -7.57
CA GLY A 204 4.77 1.00 -8.54
C GLY A 204 4.85 1.55 -9.95
N VAL A 205 4.55 2.83 -10.16
CA VAL A 205 4.70 3.50 -11.46
C VAL A 205 6.14 3.44 -11.97
N LYS A 206 7.14 3.72 -11.14
CA LYS A 206 8.57 3.59 -11.51
C LYS A 206 8.89 2.15 -11.93
N ARG A 207 8.41 1.15 -11.18
CA ARG A 207 8.57 -0.27 -11.50
C ARG A 207 7.96 -0.61 -12.86
N LEU A 208 6.73 -0.16 -13.12
CA LEU A 208 6.04 -0.38 -14.40
C LEU A 208 6.78 0.28 -15.59
N TYR A 209 7.27 1.51 -15.42
CA TYR A 209 8.10 2.15 -16.44
C TYR A 209 9.38 1.38 -16.73
N GLN A 210 10.05 0.87 -15.69
CA GLN A 210 11.24 0.04 -15.88
C GLN A 210 10.92 -1.24 -16.64
N MET A 211 9.85 -1.94 -16.26
CA MET A 211 9.39 -3.16 -16.97
C MET A 211 9.02 -2.87 -18.41
N ALA A 212 8.36 -1.74 -18.69
CA ALA A 212 8.02 -1.34 -20.06
C ALA A 212 9.27 -1.02 -20.88
N LYS A 213 10.25 -0.32 -20.30
CA LYS A 213 11.53 0.00 -20.95
C LYS A 213 12.33 -1.25 -21.31
N GLU A 214 12.27 -2.26 -20.47
CA GLU A 214 12.93 -3.56 -20.66
C GLU A 214 12.14 -4.50 -21.60
N GLY A 215 10.93 -4.11 -22.06
CA GLY A 215 10.06 -4.95 -22.86
C GLY A 215 9.44 -6.13 -22.10
N ASN A 216 9.43 -6.07 -20.78
CA ASN A 216 8.98 -7.14 -19.89
C ASN A 216 7.53 -6.94 -19.39
N LEU A 217 6.90 -5.79 -19.61
CA LEU A 217 5.52 -5.52 -19.20
C LEU A 217 4.54 -6.23 -20.14
N ALA A 218 3.82 -7.22 -19.61
CA ALA A 218 3.01 -8.15 -20.41
C ALA A 218 1.62 -7.61 -20.80
N PHE A 219 1.15 -6.55 -20.16
CA PHE A 219 -0.17 -5.96 -20.37
C PHE A 219 -0.13 -4.43 -20.17
N PRO A 220 -1.12 -3.68 -20.69
CA PRO A 220 -1.21 -2.23 -20.49
C PRO A 220 -1.25 -1.84 -19.02
N ALA A 221 -0.59 -0.73 -18.67
CA ALA A 221 -0.61 -0.15 -17.35
C ALA A 221 -1.08 1.30 -17.40
N ILE A 222 -1.97 1.67 -16.49
CA ILE A 222 -2.50 3.02 -16.33
C ILE A 222 -1.89 3.63 -15.07
N ASN A 223 -1.12 4.69 -15.25
CA ASN A 223 -0.54 5.47 -14.17
C ASN A 223 -1.59 6.42 -13.59
N VAL A 224 -2.24 6.02 -12.50
CA VAL A 224 -3.21 6.85 -11.76
C VAL A 224 -2.49 7.84 -10.86
N ASN A 225 -1.30 7.48 -10.34
CA ASN A 225 -0.53 8.34 -9.45
C ASN A 225 -0.25 9.74 -10.04
N ASP A 226 0.08 9.82 -11.32
CA ASP A 226 0.43 11.09 -11.97
C ASP A 226 -0.80 11.84 -12.54
N SER A 227 -2.01 11.31 -12.32
CA SER A 227 -3.22 12.09 -12.54
C SER A 227 -3.16 13.37 -11.70
N VAL A 228 -3.51 14.51 -12.30
CA VAL A 228 -3.48 15.82 -11.59
C VAL A 228 -4.35 15.77 -10.33
N THR A 229 -5.52 15.13 -10.42
CA THR A 229 -6.46 14.98 -9.31
C THR A 229 -5.99 13.97 -8.24
N LYS A 230 -4.93 13.19 -8.49
CA LYS A 230 -4.31 12.31 -7.49
C LYS A 230 -3.04 12.92 -6.92
N SER A 231 -1.99 13.10 -7.74
CA SER A 231 -0.66 13.50 -7.25
C SER A 231 -0.63 14.87 -6.58
N LYS A 232 -1.39 15.84 -7.12
CA LYS A 232 -1.43 17.20 -6.58
C LYS A 232 -2.40 17.36 -5.41
N PHE A 233 -3.16 16.34 -5.09
CA PHE A 233 -4.10 16.34 -3.96
C PHE A 233 -3.70 15.30 -2.90
N ASP A 234 -3.78 14.01 -3.18
CA ASP A 234 -3.51 12.98 -2.20
C ASP A 234 -2.06 13.01 -1.69
N ASN A 235 -1.07 13.02 -2.59
CA ASN A 235 0.33 12.99 -2.18
C ASN A 235 0.72 14.23 -1.35
N LEU A 236 0.08 15.36 -1.58
CA LEU A 236 0.32 16.62 -0.84
C LEU A 236 -0.58 16.74 0.39
N TYR A 237 -1.89 16.80 0.17
CA TYR A 237 -2.87 17.10 1.24
C TYR A 237 -3.17 15.88 2.10
N GLY A 238 -3.24 14.68 1.51
CA GLY A 238 -3.42 13.44 2.27
C GLY A 238 -2.27 13.19 3.23
N CYS A 239 -1.03 13.36 2.78
CA CYS A 239 0.14 13.23 3.65
C CYS A 239 0.24 14.36 4.68
N ARG A 240 -0.27 15.56 4.36
CA ARG A 240 -0.35 16.67 5.31
C ARG A 240 -1.24 16.37 6.50
N GLU A 241 -2.36 15.68 6.28
CA GLU A 241 -3.25 15.23 7.35
C GLU A 241 -2.68 14.00 8.08
N SER A 242 -2.31 12.96 7.34
CA SER A 242 -2.00 11.65 7.91
C SER A 242 -0.70 11.61 8.71
N LEU A 243 0.32 12.39 8.35
CA LEU A 243 1.60 12.38 9.07
C LEU A 243 1.44 12.81 10.53
N VAL A 244 0.83 13.94 10.75
CA VAL A 244 0.71 14.50 12.11
C VAL A 244 -0.29 13.72 12.95
N ASP A 245 -1.35 13.19 12.34
CA ASP A 245 -2.27 12.27 12.99
C ASP A 245 -1.55 11.01 13.46
N ALA A 246 -0.75 10.39 12.60
CA ALA A 246 0.01 9.17 12.94
C ALA A 246 1.03 9.42 14.05
N ILE A 247 1.80 10.51 13.99
CA ILE A 247 2.76 10.86 15.04
C ILE A 247 2.04 11.03 16.39
N LYS A 248 0.93 11.75 16.42
CA LYS A 248 0.17 11.98 17.67
C LYS A 248 -0.45 10.70 18.21
N ARG A 249 -1.05 9.86 17.38
CA ARG A 249 -1.63 8.58 17.80
C ARG A 249 -0.58 7.60 18.33
N ALA A 250 0.62 7.61 17.73
CA ALA A 250 1.68 6.68 18.13
C ALA A 250 2.44 7.11 19.39
N THR A 251 2.51 8.41 19.70
CA THR A 251 3.47 8.91 20.69
C THR A 251 2.89 9.85 21.73
N ASP A 252 1.70 10.41 21.54
CA ASP A 252 1.10 11.49 22.35
C ASP A 252 2.01 12.73 22.55
N VAL A 253 3.02 12.91 21.71
CA VAL A 253 4.05 13.92 21.85
C VAL A 253 3.54 15.31 21.43
N MET A 254 4.02 16.33 22.12
CA MET A 254 3.84 17.71 21.69
C MET A 254 4.82 18.04 20.56
N VAL A 255 4.31 18.46 19.40
CA VAL A 255 5.09 18.81 18.21
C VAL A 255 5.62 20.25 18.27
N ALA A 256 4.86 21.15 18.89
CA ALA A 256 5.21 22.57 18.98
C ALA A 256 6.58 22.78 19.63
N GLY A 257 7.40 23.65 19.01
CA GLY A 257 8.74 23.98 19.48
C GLY A 257 9.84 22.99 19.19
N LYS A 258 9.50 21.77 18.74
CA LYS A 258 10.48 20.74 18.34
C LYS A 258 11.11 21.07 17.00
N VAL A 259 12.36 20.63 16.83
CA VAL A 259 13.01 20.62 15.52
C VAL A 259 12.59 19.33 14.79
N ALA A 260 11.92 19.49 13.67
CA ALA A 260 11.47 18.37 12.83
C ALA A 260 12.20 18.39 11.48
N VAL A 261 12.82 17.29 11.11
CA VAL A 261 13.50 17.12 9.82
C VAL A 261 12.61 16.32 8.88
N VAL A 262 12.34 16.86 7.70
CA VAL A 262 11.68 16.16 6.60
C VAL A 262 12.72 15.84 5.54
N ALA A 263 12.98 14.58 5.34
CA ALA A 263 13.90 14.10 4.31
C ALA A 263 13.14 13.83 3.00
N GLY A 264 13.37 14.69 2.03
CA GLY A 264 12.64 14.75 0.76
C GLY A 264 11.66 15.93 0.70
N TYR A 265 11.63 16.64 -0.44
CA TYR A 265 10.75 17.79 -0.67
C TYR A 265 9.96 17.68 -1.99
N GLY A 266 9.57 16.44 -2.34
CA GLY A 266 8.52 16.15 -3.33
C GLY A 266 7.13 16.48 -2.77
N ASP A 267 6.06 16.06 -3.42
CA ASP A 267 4.69 16.38 -2.98
C ASP A 267 4.41 15.90 -1.54
N VAL A 268 4.82 14.69 -1.19
CA VAL A 268 4.71 14.12 0.16
C VAL A 268 5.49 14.95 1.18
N GLY A 269 6.75 15.27 0.89
CA GLY A 269 7.60 16.07 1.78
C GLY A 269 7.08 17.48 1.99
N LYS A 270 6.54 18.11 0.94
CA LYS A 270 5.90 19.44 1.02
C LYS A 270 4.71 19.43 1.98
N GLY A 271 3.81 18.46 1.81
CA GLY A 271 2.66 18.31 2.72
C GLY A 271 3.09 18.08 4.17
N SER A 272 4.04 17.17 4.37
CA SER A 272 4.60 16.85 5.68
C SER A 272 5.24 18.07 6.37
N ALA A 273 6.06 18.81 5.63
CA ALA A 273 6.71 20.02 6.16
C ALA A 273 5.70 21.11 6.53
N GLN A 274 4.66 21.30 5.71
CA GLN A 274 3.59 22.27 5.98
C GLN A 274 2.80 21.90 7.24
N ALA A 275 2.43 20.62 7.41
CA ALA A 275 1.69 20.15 8.58
C ALA A 275 2.48 20.35 9.88
N LEU A 276 3.75 19.95 9.90
CA LEU A 276 4.62 20.12 11.06
C LEU A 276 4.82 21.60 11.41
N ARG A 277 5.02 22.47 10.41
CA ARG A 277 5.12 23.91 10.59
C ARG A 277 3.81 24.52 11.12
N ALA A 278 2.66 24.07 10.64
CA ALA A 278 1.35 24.50 11.13
C ALA A 278 1.14 24.15 12.62
N LEU A 279 1.76 23.07 13.11
CA LEU A 279 1.80 22.71 14.52
C LEU A 279 2.94 23.39 15.30
N SER A 280 3.55 24.44 14.74
CA SER A 280 4.60 25.24 15.36
C SER A 280 5.94 24.50 15.59
N ALA A 281 6.23 23.46 14.80
CA ALA A 281 7.58 22.89 14.76
C ALA A 281 8.54 23.80 13.98
N GLN A 282 9.82 23.74 14.34
CA GLN A 282 10.92 24.29 13.55
C GLN A 282 11.30 23.26 12.47
N VAL A 283 10.76 23.42 11.26
CA VAL A 283 10.95 22.43 10.21
C VAL A 283 12.22 22.70 9.42
N TRP A 284 13.06 21.66 9.31
CA TRP A 284 14.22 21.60 8.42
C TRP A 284 13.96 20.56 7.32
N VAL A 285 14.57 20.77 6.18
CA VAL A 285 14.42 19.88 5.01
C VAL A 285 15.80 19.35 4.59
N THR A 286 15.88 18.06 4.28
CA THR A 286 17.02 17.49 3.55
C THR A 286 16.55 17.08 2.15
N GLU A 287 17.29 17.46 1.11
CA GLU A 287 16.90 17.19 -0.27
C GLU A 287 18.15 17.14 -1.16
N ILE A 288 18.20 16.17 -2.08
CA ILE A 288 19.30 16.02 -3.04
C ILE A 288 19.01 16.70 -4.39
N ASP A 289 17.73 16.85 -4.76
CA ASP A 289 17.35 17.58 -5.96
C ASP A 289 17.47 19.10 -5.68
N PRO A 290 18.35 19.81 -6.45
CA PRO A 290 18.60 21.22 -6.20
C PRO A 290 17.37 22.09 -6.46
N ILE A 291 16.41 21.66 -7.32
CA ILE A 291 15.18 22.42 -7.58
C ILE A 291 14.26 22.28 -6.38
N CYS A 292 14.04 21.09 -5.88
CA CYS A 292 13.23 20.86 -4.68
C CYS A 292 13.85 21.52 -3.44
N ALA A 293 15.18 21.46 -3.29
CA ALA A 293 15.90 22.15 -2.21
C ALA A 293 15.72 23.67 -2.28
N LEU A 294 15.81 24.26 -3.49
CA LEU A 294 15.56 25.68 -3.70
C LEU A 294 14.12 26.07 -3.39
N GLN A 295 13.15 25.25 -3.78
CA GLN A 295 11.74 25.46 -3.42
C GLN A 295 11.55 25.47 -1.89
N ALA A 296 12.14 24.53 -1.18
CA ALA A 296 12.08 24.49 0.27
C ALA A 296 12.66 25.77 0.91
N ALA A 297 13.82 26.22 0.41
CA ALA A 297 14.45 27.47 0.89
C ALA A 297 13.59 28.71 0.58
N MET A 298 13.00 28.79 -0.59
CA MET A 298 12.10 29.91 -0.98
C MET A 298 10.81 29.93 -0.15
N GLU A 299 10.35 28.78 0.35
CA GLU A 299 9.21 28.68 1.26
C GLU A 299 9.59 28.93 2.74
N GLY A 300 10.87 29.27 3.00
CA GLY A 300 11.36 29.64 4.31
C GLY A 300 11.77 28.48 5.21
N TYR A 301 11.93 27.28 4.66
CA TYR A 301 12.51 26.16 5.39
C TYR A 301 14.03 26.22 5.39
N ARG A 302 14.64 25.78 6.47
CA ARG A 302 16.08 25.60 6.53
C ARG A 302 16.46 24.30 5.83
N VAL A 303 17.22 24.39 4.74
CA VAL A 303 17.73 23.22 4.02
C VAL A 303 19.07 22.84 4.63
N VAL A 304 19.23 21.58 5.02
CA VAL A 304 20.40 21.04 5.74
C VAL A 304 20.72 19.64 5.24
N THR A 305 21.90 19.11 5.59
CA THR A 305 22.21 17.68 5.41
C THR A 305 21.73 16.86 6.60
N MET A 306 21.57 15.54 6.42
CA MET A 306 21.17 14.65 7.52
C MET A 306 22.25 14.63 8.62
N GLU A 307 23.52 14.66 8.26
CA GLU A 307 24.64 14.71 9.21
C GLU A 307 24.59 15.96 10.10
N TYR A 308 24.17 17.09 9.54
CA TYR A 308 23.99 18.32 10.32
C TYR A 308 22.80 18.24 11.27
N ALA A 309 21.73 17.56 10.84
CA ALA A 309 20.48 17.49 11.58
C ALA A 309 20.47 16.44 12.71
N ALA A 310 21.24 15.36 12.54
CA ALA A 310 21.13 14.14 13.33
C ALA A 310 21.23 14.39 14.85
N ASP A 311 22.16 15.24 15.31
CA ASP A 311 22.36 15.54 16.74
C ASP A 311 21.47 16.68 17.28
N LYS A 312 20.63 17.30 16.43
CA LYS A 312 19.90 18.53 16.74
C LYS A 312 18.39 18.38 16.68
N ALA A 313 17.90 17.48 15.85
CA ALA A 313 16.46 17.33 15.64
C ALA A 313 15.81 16.40 16.68
N ASP A 314 14.52 16.57 16.85
CA ASP A 314 13.68 15.80 17.77
C ASP A 314 12.78 14.82 17.03
N ILE A 315 12.40 15.16 15.78
CA ILE A 315 11.53 14.36 14.91
C ILE A 315 12.17 14.25 13.55
N PHE A 316 12.24 13.04 13.01
CA PHE A 316 12.75 12.74 11.68
C PHE A 316 11.67 12.03 10.86
N VAL A 317 11.37 12.58 9.69
CA VAL A 317 10.36 12.05 8.76
C VAL A 317 11.03 11.77 7.43
N THR A 318 11.04 10.53 6.97
CA THR A 318 11.49 10.19 5.63
C THR A 318 10.32 10.16 4.66
N ALA A 319 10.49 10.84 3.51
CA ALA A 319 9.45 11.06 2.50
C ALA A 319 9.97 10.86 1.06
N THR A 320 11.08 10.12 0.89
CA THR A 320 11.78 10.02 -0.41
C THR A 320 11.40 8.80 -1.23
N GLY A 321 10.90 7.73 -0.60
CA GLY A 321 10.77 6.43 -1.25
C GLY A 321 12.11 5.82 -1.69
N ASN A 322 13.21 6.17 -1.01
CA ASN A 322 14.54 5.59 -1.18
C ASN A 322 14.96 4.85 0.10
N TYR A 323 16.02 4.06 0.01
CA TYR A 323 16.61 3.36 1.14
C TYR A 323 17.85 4.10 1.68
N ASN A 324 18.22 3.82 2.93
CA ASN A 324 19.38 4.42 3.61
C ASN A 324 19.36 5.96 3.70
N VAL A 325 18.18 6.55 3.75
CA VAL A 325 18.02 8.01 3.94
C VAL A 325 18.48 8.41 5.33
N ILE A 326 18.11 7.63 6.34
CA ILE A 326 18.65 7.67 7.69
C ILE A 326 19.42 6.37 7.92
N THR A 327 20.72 6.49 8.22
CA THR A 327 21.60 5.35 8.47
C THR A 327 21.81 5.12 9.96
N HIS A 328 22.37 3.97 10.33
CA HIS A 328 22.78 3.69 11.70
C HIS A 328 23.68 4.79 12.26
N ASP A 329 24.65 5.30 11.46
CA ASP A 329 25.55 6.37 11.87
C ASP A 329 24.85 7.70 12.18
N HIS A 330 23.70 7.96 11.54
CA HIS A 330 22.83 9.08 11.90
C HIS A 330 22.09 8.80 13.19
N MET A 331 21.53 7.60 13.37
CA MET A 331 20.74 7.22 14.56
C MET A 331 21.57 7.26 15.85
N VAL A 332 22.82 6.80 15.82
CA VAL A 332 23.72 6.83 16.99
C VAL A 332 23.98 8.25 17.50
N LYS A 333 23.82 9.26 16.63
CA LYS A 333 24.01 10.68 16.97
C LYS A 333 22.73 11.38 17.41
N MET A 334 21.58 10.76 17.21
CA MET A 334 20.29 11.37 17.57
C MET A 334 20.18 11.60 19.06
N LYS A 335 19.35 12.56 19.42
CA LYS A 335 18.98 12.79 20.82
C LYS A 335 18.29 11.56 21.40
N ASP A 336 18.43 11.35 22.68
CA ASP A 336 17.59 10.41 23.40
C ASP A 336 16.10 10.74 23.17
N GLN A 337 15.28 9.72 22.94
CA GLN A 337 13.86 9.84 22.63
C GLN A 337 13.55 10.61 21.31
N ALA A 338 14.48 10.67 20.37
CA ALA A 338 14.18 11.16 19.04
C ALA A 338 13.13 10.25 18.36
N ILE A 339 12.17 10.88 17.67
CA ILE A 339 11.13 10.17 16.93
C ILE A 339 11.59 10.01 15.49
N VAL A 340 11.66 8.78 14.99
CA VAL A 340 11.95 8.48 13.60
C VAL A 340 10.73 7.82 12.98
N CYS A 341 10.22 8.38 11.88
CA CYS A 341 9.07 7.85 11.17
C CYS A 341 9.22 7.96 9.67
N ASN A 342 8.52 7.09 8.94
CA ASN A 342 8.49 7.06 7.50
C ASN A 342 7.06 7.27 6.98
N ILE A 343 6.90 8.13 5.99
CA ILE A 343 5.67 8.30 5.21
C ILE A 343 5.89 7.94 3.74
N GLY A 344 7.13 7.69 3.33
CA GLY A 344 7.47 7.18 2.00
C GLY A 344 7.09 5.71 1.84
N HIS A 345 7.01 5.24 0.59
CA HIS A 345 6.54 3.88 0.28
C HIS A 345 7.60 2.80 0.55
N PHE A 346 8.91 3.06 0.51
CA PHE A 346 9.94 2.01 0.58
C PHE A 346 10.94 2.11 1.72
N GLU A 347 11.44 0.95 2.07
CA GLU A 347 12.70 0.43 2.67
C GLU A 347 13.51 1.34 3.61
N ASP A 348 13.05 2.52 3.93
CA ASP A 348 13.54 3.27 5.09
C ASP A 348 13.41 2.45 6.40
N ARG A 349 12.65 1.33 6.31
CA ARG A 349 12.38 0.41 7.41
C ARG A 349 13.56 -0.45 7.82
N LYS A 350 14.56 -0.65 6.97
CA LYS A 350 15.76 -1.43 7.33
C LYS A 350 16.70 -0.70 8.29
N SER A 351 16.43 0.58 8.54
CA SER A 351 17.21 1.39 9.47
C SER A 351 16.55 1.55 10.84
N VAL A 352 15.39 0.93 11.05
CA VAL A 352 14.65 0.98 12.34
C VAL A 352 14.57 -0.44 12.88
N VAL A 353 15.60 -0.87 13.58
CA VAL A 353 15.61 -1.96 14.55
C VAL A 353 16.23 -1.44 15.82
#